data_8eb229450f972725a7f6c145a5835f47
#
_entry.id   8eb229450f972725a7f6c145a5835f47
#
_cell.length_a   1.000
_cell.length_b   1.000
_cell.length_c   1.000
_cell.angle_alpha   90.00
_cell.angle_beta   90.00
_cell.angle_gamma   90.00
#
_symmetry.space_group_name_H-M   'P 1'
#
loop_
_entity.id
_entity.type
_entity.pdbx_description
1 polymer ?
#
loop_
_entity_poly.entity_id
_entity_poly.type
_entity_poly.pdbx_seq_one_letter_code
_entity_poly.pdbx_strand_id
1 'polypeptide(L)'
;MPFNQFQLSIDTGILESPNDHYRNLTQAFQDEQWDNTSTKRPEKDGVILEQDGIGLPTYHCVEAWVKPATEATVTAQRNSGDFIQLIFRSIDYKTVRGLYYQYNGNYWIIHDENIYDGLPHSVSIRRCTNALNIIDPMNGALVTIPCCVDYDMSAPAEQVSRYVNTPNNHAVVILQGNEDTLRLCQTNTRFMLDGRPFKLWGYQKSVHTAQKKIATLIYLDMYLDEIHAEDDRVNQIADNGTFDYKVKLNMKTFAGTQGAKAQLDPVVLLNGAEVSRDIEWVYDPSMVAIDENYSMTLISAIGETEVRCVLKGNPDVYATCKVTIGEAQEKWTVAMNPEFTAIRQYESIDVTLTPYLNGVEQSLAIDMLTYDDAISIEKLDKNKYRVTGKKISPMTLISLRNIGTVTENRYIKVVSMMG
;
A
#
# COMPACT_ATOMS: atom_id res chain seq x y z
N MET A 1 -10.08 -68.69 5.63
CA MET A 1 -8.89 -68.37 4.83
C MET A 1 -8.98 -66.88 4.52
N PRO A 2 -7.99 -66.08 4.87
CA PRO A 2 -7.95 -64.73 4.35
C PRO A 2 -7.67 -64.85 2.87
N PHE A 3 -8.64 -64.65 2.05
CA PHE A 3 -8.45 -64.62 0.63
C PHE A 3 -7.51 -63.46 0.31
N ASN A 4 -6.48 -63.80 -0.41
CA ASN A 4 -5.44 -62.86 -0.72
C ASN A 4 -5.98 -61.85 -1.79
N GLN A 5 -6.67 -60.81 -1.36
CA GLN A 5 -7.09 -59.70 -2.26
C GLN A 5 -5.89 -59.11 -3.02
N PHE A 6 -4.73 -59.23 -2.45
CA PHE A 6 -3.46 -58.86 -3.09
C PHE A 6 -3.16 -59.71 -4.33
N GLN A 7 -3.49 -61.00 -4.30
CA GLN A 7 -3.27 -61.90 -5.43
C GLN A 7 -4.29 -61.63 -6.55
N LEU A 8 -5.51 -61.25 -6.18
CA LEU A 8 -6.57 -60.88 -7.14
C LEU A 8 -6.21 -59.57 -7.87
N SER A 9 -5.67 -58.59 -7.19
CA SER A 9 -5.23 -57.32 -7.80
C SER A 9 -4.03 -57.48 -8.72
N ILE A 10 -3.11 -58.42 -8.40
CA ILE A 10 -1.98 -58.75 -9.30
C ILE A 10 -2.52 -59.48 -10.56
N ASP A 11 -3.43 -60.41 -10.40
CA ASP A 11 -4.02 -61.18 -11.51
C ASP A 11 -4.90 -60.33 -12.43
N THR A 12 -5.44 -59.23 -11.92
CA THR A 12 -6.24 -58.26 -12.72
C THR A 12 -5.44 -57.15 -13.34
N GLY A 13 -4.11 -57.15 -13.14
CA GLY A 13 -3.21 -56.11 -13.69
C GLY A 13 -3.28 -54.76 -12.98
N ILE A 14 -3.95 -54.69 -11.85
CA ILE A 14 -3.98 -53.47 -11.00
C ILE A 14 -2.77 -53.53 -10.09
N LEU A 15 -1.70 -52.84 -10.50
CA LEU A 15 -0.43 -52.72 -9.77
C LEU A 15 -0.54 -51.68 -8.64
N GLU A 16 -1.52 -51.82 -7.74
CA GLU A 16 -1.53 -51.04 -6.51
C GLU A 16 -0.70 -51.70 -5.42
N SER A 17 0.14 -50.93 -4.72
CA SER A 17 0.79 -51.46 -3.53
C SER A 17 -0.26 -51.78 -2.44
N PRO A 18 -0.01 -52.73 -1.54
CA PRO A 18 -0.95 -53.00 -0.43
C PRO A 18 -1.29 -51.75 0.38
N ASN A 19 -0.34 -50.83 0.54
CA ASN A 19 -0.55 -49.57 1.25
C ASN A 19 -1.51 -48.66 0.48
N ASP A 20 -1.38 -48.55 -0.85
CA ASP A 20 -2.25 -47.73 -1.68
C ASP A 20 -3.69 -48.28 -1.69
N HIS A 21 -3.81 -49.64 -1.70
CA HIS A 21 -5.13 -50.26 -1.60
C HIS A 21 -5.84 -49.92 -0.28
N TYR A 22 -5.17 -50.04 0.87
CA TYR A 22 -5.76 -49.68 2.18
C TYR A 22 -6.04 -48.20 2.26
N ARG A 23 -5.19 -47.38 1.69
CA ARG A 23 -5.39 -45.91 1.63
C ARG A 23 -6.63 -45.56 0.81
N ASN A 24 -6.81 -46.18 -0.36
CA ASN A 24 -8.00 -45.99 -1.21
C ASN A 24 -9.27 -46.48 -0.53
N LEU A 25 -9.21 -47.59 0.22
CA LEU A 25 -10.36 -48.07 1.03
C LEU A 25 -10.72 -47.08 2.13
N THR A 26 -9.71 -46.51 2.82
CA THR A 26 -9.95 -45.50 3.85
C THR A 26 -10.59 -44.26 3.27
N GLN A 27 -10.11 -43.78 2.11
CA GLN A 27 -10.70 -42.66 1.42
C GLN A 27 -12.14 -42.96 0.96
N ALA A 28 -12.40 -44.12 0.39
CA ALA A 28 -13.74 -44.51 -0.03
C ALA A 28 -14.74 -44.58 1.15
N PHE A 29 -14.29 -45.10 2.29
CA PHE A 29 -15.07 -45.11 3.52
C PHE A 29 -15.34 -43.68 4.03
N GLN A 30 -14.34 -42.82 3.99
CA GLN A 30 -14.49 -41.41 4.36
C GLN A 30 -15.50 -40.72 3.45
N ASP A 31 -15.43 -40.95 2.14
CA ASP A 31 -16.35 -40.38 1.15
C ASP A 31 -17.80 -40.85 1.38
N GLU A 32 -18.02 -42.12 1.70
CA GLU A 32 -19.34 -42.67 2.03
C GLU A 32 -19.91 -42.02 3.30
N GLN A 33 -19.11 -41.86 4.33
CA GLN A 33 -19.51 -41.23 5.58
C GLN A 33 -19.73 -39.72 5.44
N TRP A 34 -19.05 -39.10 4.47
CA TRP A 34 -19.03 -37.65 4.30
C TRP A 34 -20.39 -37.05 4.10
N ASP A 35 -21.19 -37.63 3.25
CA ASP A 35 -22.52 -37.11 2.90
C ASP A 35 -23.58 -37.37 3.98
N ASN A 36 -23.31 -38.26 4.91
CA ASN A 36 -24.24 -38.67 5.97
C ASN A 36 -24.07 -37.88 7.27
N THR A 37 -23.13 -36.94 7.36
CA THR A 37 -22.90 -36.19 8.60
C THR A 37 -23.60 -34.83 8.60
N SER A 38 -24.26 -34.50 9.72
CA SER A 38 -24.97 -33.23 9.91
C SER A 38 -24.03 -32.04 10.21
N THR A 39 -22.77 -32.32 10.57
CA THR A 39 -21.78 -31.29 10.94
C THR A 39 -20.85 -30.90 9.79
N LYS A 40 -21.10 -31.44 8.60
CA LYS A 40 -20.42 -31.08 7.38
C LYS A 40 -20.67 -29.62 7.04
N ARG A 41 -19.58 -28.94 6.62
CA ARG A 41 -19.60 -27.59 6.06
C ARG A 41 -18.95 -27.64 4.69
N PRO A 42 -19.77 -27.64 3.59
CA PRO A 42 -19.24 -27.71 2.24
C PRO A 42 -18.49 -26.42 1.86
N GLU A 43 -17.49 -26.56 1.02
CA GLU A 43 -16.71 -25.42 0.49
C GLU A 43 -17.60 -24.34 -0.14
N LYS A 44 -18.60 -24.74 -0.92
CA LYS A 44 -19.53 -23.83 -1.60
C LYS A 44 -20.34 -22.92 -0.67
N ASP A 45 -20.47 -23.29 0.61
CA ASP A 45 -21.21 -22.49 1.58
C ASP A 45 -20.37 -21.34 2.14
N GLY A 46 -19.03 -21.33 1.90
CA GLY A 46 -18.12 -20.26 2.34
C GLY A 46 -18.04 -20.09 3.85
N VAL A 47 -18.36 -21.14 4.62
CA VAL A 47 -18.51 -21.05 6.08
C VAL A 47 -17.16 -21.15 6.80
N ILE A 48 -16.24 -21.95 6.26
CA ILE A 48 -14.90 -22.15 6.82
C ILE A 48 -13.88 -21.61 5.82
N LEU A 49 -13.11 -20.62 6.24
CA LEU A 49 -12.02 -20.05 5.46
C LEU A 49 -10.70 -20.45 6.08
N GLU A 50 -9.81 -21.03 5.29
CA GLU A 50 -8.43 -21.37 5.66
C GLU A 50 -7.47 -20.33 5.07
N GLN A 51 -6.49 -19.91 5.84
CA GLN A 51 -5.43 -19.04 5.38
C GLN A 51 -4.56 -19.75 4.32
N ASP A 52 -4.23 -19.08 3.21
CA ASP A 52 -3.48 -19.66 2.09
C ASP A 52 -2.04 -20.06 2.45
N GLY A 53 -1.54 -19.57 3.58
CA GLY A 53 -0.21 -19.89 4.10
C GLY A 53 0.16 -19.04 5.30
N ILE A 54 1.18 -19.45 6.03
CA ILE A 54 1.70 -18.71 7.20
C ILE A 54 2.10 -17.28 6.78
N GLY A 55 1.50 -16.28 7.44
CA GLY A 55 1.77 -14.86 7.18
C GLY A 55 1.07 -14.28 5.95
N LEU A 56 0.33 -15.07 5.17
CA LEU A 56 -0.43 -14.54 4.02
C LEU A 56 -1.76 -13.92 4.48
N PRO A 57 -2.17 -12.80 3.92
CA PRO A 57 -3.44 -12.14 4.27
C PRO A 57 -4.66 -12.74 3.55
N THR A 58 -4.46 -13.68 2.64
CA THR A 58 -5.49 -14.28 1.80
C THR A 58 -6.02 -15.57 2.38
N TYR A 59 -7.29 -15.89 2.07
CA TYR A 59 -8.01 -17.04 2.57
C TYR A 59 -8.80 -17.70 1.44
N HIS A 60 -8.94 -19.02 1.51
CA HIS A 60 -9.81 -19.79 0.63
C HIS A 60 -10.83 -20.62 1.41
N CYS A 61 -11.93 -20.99 0.77
CA CYS A 61 -12.94 -21.82 1.38
C CYS A 61 -12.50 -23.28 1.44
N VAL A 62 -12.77 -23.95 2.55
CA VAL A 62 -12.47 -25.37 2.72
C VAL A 62 -13.70 -26.15 3.17
N GLU A 63 -13.72 -27.44 2.81
CA GLU A 63 -14.74 -28.38 3.23
C GLU A 63 -14.26 -29.20 4.41
N ALA A 64 -14.97 -29.14 5.52
CA ALA A 64 -14.62 -29.91 6.71
C ALA A 64 -15.84 -30.29 7.56
N TRP A 65 -15.71 -31.37 8.33
CA TRP A 65 -16.60 -31.66 9.45
C TRP A 65 -16.15 -30.87 10.67
N VAL A 66 -17.09 -30.21 11.31
CA VAL A 66 -16.84 -29.51 12.55
C VAL A 66 -17.34 -30.37 13.72
N LYS A 67 -16.44 -30.70 14.63
CA LYS A 67 -16.77 -31.46 15.84
C LYS A 67 -16.31 -30.75 17.10
N PRO A 68 -16.95 -30.95 18.24
CA PRO A 68 -16.38 -30.54 19.52
C PRO A 68 -15.00 -31.18 19.72
N ALA A 69 -14.10 -30.46 20.37
CA ALA A 69 -12.81 -31.02 20.73
C ALA A 69 -13.00 -32.18 21.73
N THR A 70 -12.13 -33.18 21.65
CA THR A 70 -12.12 -34.27 22.62
C THR A 70 -11.54 -33.79 23.96
N GLU A 71 -11.95 -34.41 25.07
CA GLU A 71 -11.51 -34.07 26.43
C GLU A 71 -9.99 -34.08 26.61
N ALA A 72 -9.27 -34.84 25.80
CA ALA A 72 -7.80 -34.93 25.83
C ALA A 72 -7.11 -33.62 25.40
N THR A 73 -7.79 -32.75 24.64
CA THR A 73 -7.26 -31.47 24.18
C THR A 73 -7.63 -30.29 25.09
N VAL A 74 -8.53 -30.50 26.05
CA VAL A 74 -9.04 -29.48 26.94
C VAL A 74 -8.55 -29.72 28.36
N THR A 75 -7.66 -28.87 28.86
CA THR A 75 -7.29 -28.91 30.27
C THR A 75 -8.42 -28.34 31.14
N ALA A 76 -8.55 -28.76 32.39
CA ALA A 76 -9.63 -28.37 33.31
C ALA A 76 -9.78 -26.85 33.53
N GLN A 77 -8.83 -26.06 33.11
CA GLN A 77 -8.82 -24.59 33.27
C GLN A 77 -9.24 -23.84 31.99
N ARG A 78 -9.53 -24.56 30.89
CA ARG A 78 -9.88 -23.97 29.60
C ARG A 78 -11.34 -24.19 29.26
N ASN A 79 -11.97 -23.20 28.65
CA ASN A 79 -13.35 -23.34 28.21
C ASN A 79 -13.42 -24.29 27.01
N SER A 80 -14.19 -25.37 27.10
CA SER A 80 -14.36 -26.36 26.02
C SER A 80 -14.89 -25.74 24.74
N GLY A 81 -15.64 -24.63 24.82
CA GLY A 81 -16.15 -23.88 23.65
C GLY A 81 -15.07 -23.16 22.85
N ASP A 82 -13.84 -23.07 23.37
CA ASP A 82 -12.73 -22.44 22.66
C ASP A 82 -11.91 -23.43 21.80
N PHE A 83 -12.33 -24.69 21.76
CA PHE A 83 -11.65 -25.74 20.98
C PHE A 83 -12.67 -26.50 20.13
N ILE A 84 -12.37 -26.62 18.84
CA ILE A 84 -13.10 -27.45 17.91
C ILE A 84 -12.14 -28.30 17.08
N GLN A 85 -12.62 -29.41 16.58
CA GLN A 85 -11.88 -30.27 15.66
C GLN A 85 -12.46 -30.14 14.27
N LEU A 86 -11.59 -29.92 13.29
CA LEU A 86 -11.89 -30.00 11.87
C LEU A 86 -11.38 -31.32 11.34
N ILE A 87 -12.22 -32.05 10.59
CA ILE A 87 -11.86 -33.27 9.88
C ILE A 87 -12.08 -33.00 8.40
N PHE A 88 -11.06 -33.22 7.59
CA PHE A 88 -11.08 -32.97 6.15
C PHE A 88 -11.53 -34.23 5.39
N ARG A 89 -12.15 -34.00 4.23
CA ARG A 89 -12.63 -35.09 3.38
C ARG A 89 -11.49 -35.94 2.83
N SER A 90 -10.46 -35.30 2.31
CA SER A 90 -9.28 -36.00 1.77
C SER A 90 -8.33 -36.43 2.88
N ILE A 91 -7.95 -37.72 2.90
CA ILE A 91 -6.92 -38.23 3.79
C ILE A 91 -5.52 -37.66 3.47
N ASP A 92 -5.37 -37.07 2.27
CA ASP A 92 -4.14 -36.44 1.80
C ASP A 92 -4.11 -34.93 2.04
N TYR A 93 -5.17 -34.40 2.65
CA TYR A 93 -5.20 -32.98 2.98
C TYR A 93 -4.04 -32.62 3.91
N LYS A 94 -3.38 -31.51 3.62
CA LYS A 94 -2.21 -31.08 4.40
C LYS A 94 -2.47 -29.73 5.02
N THR A 95 -2.32 -29.67 6.30
CA THR A 95 -2.36 -28.42 7.05
C THR A 95 -1.00 -28.13 7.66
N VAL A 96 -0.85 -26.95 8.20
CA VAL A 96 0.36 -26.53 8.91
C VAL A 96 -0.06 -25.94 10.25
N ARG A 97 0.52 -26.41 11.35
CA ARG A 97 0.29 -25.85 12.68
C ARG A 97 0.52 -24.33 12.66
N GLY A 98 -0.40 -23.56 13.26
CA GLY A 98 -0.33 -22.13 13.27
C GLY A 98 -1.09 -21.42 12.14
N LEU A 99 -1.64 -22.14 11.14
CA LEU A 99 -2.57 -21.52 10.18
C LEU A 99 -3.81 -20.98 10.88
N TYR A 100 -4.29 -19.84 10.39
CA TYR A 100 -5.55 -19.28 10.84
C TYR A 100 -6.72 -19.78 10.01
N TYR A 101 -7.84 -19.96 10.69
CA TYR A 101 -9.15 -20.17 10.11
C TYR A 101 -10.09 -19.05 10.50
N GLN A 102 -11.06 -18.79 9.66
CA GLN A 102 -12.22 -17.96 10.01
C GLN A 102 -13.45 -18.83 10.01
N TYR A 103 -14.14 -18.89 11.14
CA TYR A 103 -15.36 -19.67 11.30
C TYR A 103 -16.26 -19.00 12.34
N ASN A 104 -17.57 -18.88 12.02
CA ASN A 104 -18.58 -18.22 12.86
C ASN A 104 -18.15 -16.81 13.34
N GLY A 105 -17.55 -16.01 12.44
CA GLY A 105 -17.14 -14.64 12.75
C GLY A 105 -15.93 -14.52 13.68
N ASN A 106 -15.24 -15.62 13.98
CA ASN A 106 -14.07 -15.64 14.83
C ASN A 106 -12.84 -16.12 14.06
N TYR A 107 -11.67 -15.68 14.50
CA TYR A 107 -10.38 -16.27 14.12
C TYR A 107 -10.11 -17.50 15.00
N TRP A 108 -9.56 -18.53 14.37
CA TRP A 108 -9.16 -19.77 15.01
C TRP A 108 -7.74 -20.11 14.54
N ILE A 109 -6.92 -20.68 15.40
CA ILE A 109 -5.55 -21.08 15.05
C ILE A 109 -5.37 -22.60 15.24
N ILE A 110 -4.69 -23.25 14.29
CA ILE A 110 -4.32 -24.66 14.46
C ILE A 110 -3.37 -24.77 15.63
N HIS A 111 -3.86 -25.42 16.70
CA HIS A 111 -3.08 -25.67 17.90
C HIS A 111 -2.44 -27.04 17.86
N ASP A 112 -3.13 -28.06 17.32
CA ASP A 112 -2.65 -29.41 17.18
C ASP A 112 -3.14 -30.05 15.89
N GLU A 113 -2.35 -30.96 15.31
CA GLU A 113 -2.64 -31.63 14.05
C GLU A 113 -2.38 -33.14 14.16
N ASN A 114 -3.22 -33.94 13.52
CA ASN A 114 -3.00 -35.36 13.37
C ASN A 114 -2.08 -35.59 12.17
N ILE A 115 -0.87 -36.07 12.43
CA ILE A 115 0.16 -36.32 11.42
C ILE A 115 0.25 -37.79 10.98
N TYR A 116 -0.68 -38.64 11.39
CA TYR A 116 -0.65 -40.06 11.05
C TYR A 116 -1.14 -40.30 9.63
N ASP A 117 -0.28 -40.91 8.81
CA ASP A 117 -0.64 -41.31 7.45
C ASP A 117 -1.74 -42.39 7.44
N GLY A 118 -2.63 -42.30 6.44
CA GLY A 118 -3.69 -43.28 6.24
C GLY A 118 -4.91 -43.14 7.16
N LEU A 119 -4.96 -42.10 7.97
CA LEU A 119 -6.14 -41.70 8.74
C LEU A 119 -6.74 -40.42 8.18
N PRO A 120 -8.05 -40.19 8.37
CA PRO A 120 -8.67 -38.92 8.01
C PRO A 120 -7.91 -37.76 8.65
N HIS A 121 -7.47 -36.80 7.81
CA HIS A 121 -6.74 -35.66 8.31
C HIS A 121 -7.62 -34.81 9.22
N SER A 122 -7.14 -34.53 10.41
CA SER A 122 -7.88 -33.74 11.38
C SER A 122 -6.96 -32.76 12.13
N VAL A 123 -7.51 -31.60 12.45
CA VAL A 123 -6.80 -30.59 13.22
C VAL A 123 -7.65 -30.11 14.38
N SER A 124 -7.02 -29.87 15.51
CA SER A 124 -7.64 -29.14 16.62
C SER A 124 -7.33 -27.66 16.48
N ILE A 125 -8.36 -26.85 16.31
CA ILE A 125 -8.22 -25.40 16.22
C ILE A 125 -8.73 -24.76 17.52
N ARG A 126 -8.05 -23.70 17.92
CA ARG A 126 -8.37 -22.92 19.11
C ARG A 126 -8.86 -21.53 18.71
N ARG A 127 -9.92 -21.07 19.34
CA ARG A 127 -10.49 -19.74 19.09
C ARG A 127 -9.51 -18.67 19.59
N CYS A 128 -9.21 -17.69 18.75
CA CYS A 128 -8.50 -16.49 19.16
C CYS A 128 -9.47 -15.59 19.92
N THR A 129 -9.29 -15.53 21.23
CA THR A 129 -10.15 -14.76 22.16
C THR A 129 -9.72 -13.32 22.28
N ASN A 130 -8.52 -13.00 21.81
CA ASN A 130 -7.89 -11.70 21.93
C ASN A 130 -7.14 -11.32 20.64
N ALA A 131 -6.64 -10.09 20.58
CA ALA A 131 -5.73 -9.62 19.56
C ALA A 131 -4.62 -8.78 20.19
N LEU A 132 -3.40 -8.94 19.73
CA LEU A 132 -2.29 -8.05 20.03
C LEU A 132 -2.29 -6.88 19.05
N ASN A 133 -2.41 -5.66 19.56
CA ASN A 133 -2.28 -4.44 18.80
C ASN A 133 -0.90 -3.83 19.08
N ILE A 134 -0.13 -3.62 18.02
CA ILE A 134 1.21 -3.05 18.12
C ILE A 134 1.44 -2.05 16.99
N ILE A 135 2.09 -0.94 17.31
CA ILE A 135 2.56 0.01 16.29
C ILE A 135 3.88 -0.51 15.72
N ASP A 136 3.91 -0.74 14.41
CA ASP A 136 5.15 -1.17 13.73
C ASP A 136 6.20 -0.04 13.76
N PRO A 137 7.36 -0.27 14.39
CA PRO A 137 8.41 0.75 14.49
C PRO A 137 8.99 1.16 13.12
N MET A 138 8.78 0.37 12.07
CA MET A 138 9.34 0.63 10.75
C MET A 138 8.54 1.63 9.94
N ASN A 139 7.23 1.69 10.16
CA ASN A 139 6.31 2.51 9.34
C ASN A 139 5.18 3.19 10.15
N GLY A 140 5.08 2.92 11.45
CA GLY A 140 4.03 3.49 12.32
C GLY A 140 2.63 2.92 12.08
N ALA A 141 2.49 1.84 11.30
CA ALA A 141 1.20 1.22 11.06
C ALA A 141 0.75 0.41 12.28
N LEU A 142 -0.54 0.41 12.54
CA LEU A 142 -1.14 -0.46 13.53
C LEU A 142 -1.27 -1.88 12.96
N VAL A 143 -0.58 -2.83 13.58
CA VAL A 143 -0.67 -4.25 13.25
C VAL A 143 -1.51 -4.94 14.32
N THR A 144 -2.58 -5.61 13.91
CA THR A 144 -3.47 -6.39 14.78
C THR A 144 -3.27 -7.87 14.51
N ILE A 145 -2.83 -8.63 15.53
CA ILE A 145 -2.50 -10.04 15.43
C ILE A 145 -3.49 -10.85 16.27
N PRO A 146 -4.38 -11.66 15.67
CA PRO A 146 -5.27 -12.55 16.43
C PRO A 146 -4.46 -13.52 17.28
N CYS A 147 -4.86 -13.70 18.55
CA CYS A 147 -4.13 -14.54 19.47
C CYS A 147 -5.05 -15.23 20.50
N CYS A 148 -4.53 -16.32 21.08
CA CYS A 148 -5.13 -16.97 22.23
C CYS A 148 -4.35 -16.53 23.47
N VAL A 149 -5.06 -16.19 24.55
CA VAL A 149 -4.42 -15.78 25.81
C VAL A 149 -4.79 -16.77 26.92
N ASP A 150 -3.79 -17.26 27.61
CA ASP A 150 -3.93 -18.04 28.82
C ASP A 150 -3.37 -17.22 29.99
N TYR A 151 -4.24 -16.79 30.89
CA TYR A 151 -3.81 -16.18 32.14
C TYR A 151 -3.48 -17.29 33.13
N ASP A 152 -2.30 -17.25 33.72
CA ASP A 152 -1.95 -18.16 34.81
C ASP A 152 -2.74 -17.78 36.07
N MET A 153 -3.73 -18.60 36.39
CA MET A 153 -4.63 -18.40 37.53
C MET A 153 -4.08 -19.02 38.82
N SER A 154 -2.95 -19.72 38.76
CA SER A 154 -2.32 -20.31 39.93
C SER A 154 -1.61 -19.21 40.75
N ALA A 155 -2.26 -18.74 41.82
CA ALA A 155 -1.54 -18.03 42.83
C ALA A 155 -0.47 -18.96 43.43
N PRO A 156 0.81 -18.57 43.50
CA PRO A 156 1.79 -19.34 44.19
C PRO A 156 1.33 -19.54 45.64
N ALA A 157 1.14 -20.79 46.04
CA ALA A 157 0.57 -21.16 47.33
C ALA A 157 1.40 -20.67 48.56
N GLU A 158 2.56 -20.05 48.34
CA GLU A 158 3.51 -19.65 49.38
C GLU A 158 3.59 -18.13 49.67
N GLN A 159 2.88 -17.29 48.90
CA GLN A 159 2.86 -15.85 49.20
C GLN A 159 1.46 -15.31 49.60
N VAL A 160 0.83 -15.96 50.57
CA VAL A 160 -0.32 -15.37 51.24
C VAL A 160 0.21 -14.46 52.34
N SER A 161 0.75 -13.30 51.98
CA SER A 161 0.63 -12.16 52.88
C SER A 161 -0.83 -11.72 52.83
N ARG A 162 -1.49 -11.70 53.94
CA ARG A 162 -2.93 -11.49 54.11
C ARG A 162 -3.51 -10.16 53.58
N TYR A 163 -2.75 -9.37 52.86
CA TYR A 163 -3.10 -7.98 52.51
C TYR A 163 -2.85 -7.58 51.04
N VAL A 164 -2.27 -8.45 50.20
CA VAL A 164 -2.05 -8.11 48.78
C VAL A 164 -2.53 -9.28 47.94
N ASN A 165 -3.76 -9.21 47.43
CA ASN A 165 -4.14 -9.97 46.24
C ASN A 165 -3.36 -9.37 45.08
N THR A 166 -2.21 -9.92 44.76
CA THR A 166 -1.56 -9.64 43.50
C THR A 166 -2.38 -10.35 42.43
N PRO A 167 -3.10 -9.61 41.57
CA PRO A 167 -3.74 -10.22 40.43
C PRO A 167 -2.66 -10.92 39.57
N ASN A 168 -3.03 -11.99 38.91
CA ASN A 168 -2.14 -12.77 38.06
C ASN A 168 -1.34 -11.86 37.13
N ASN A 169 -0.06 -11.81 37.38
CA ASN A 169 0.87 -10.92 36.68
C ASN A 169 1.48 -11.61 35.43
N HIS A 170 0.97 -12.79 35.06
CA HIS A 170 1.55 -13.63 34.02
C HIS A 170 0.49 -14.01 33.00
N ALA A 171 0.81 -13.89 31.72
CA ALA A 171 0.01 -14.32 30.60
C ALA A 171 0.88 -15.04 29.57
N VAL A 172 0.38 -16.17 29.07
CA VAL A 172 0.94 -16.85 27.91
C VAL A 172 0.08 -16.55 26.70
N VAL A 173 0.65 -15.93 25.69
CA VAL A 173 -0.04 -15.60 24.44
C VAL A 173 0.43 -16.49 23.31
N ILE A 174 -0.52 -17.12 22.63
CA ILE A 174 -0.26 -18.05 21.53
C ILE A 174 -0.74 -17.39 20.24
N LEU A 175 0.15 -17.30 19.26
CA LEU A 175 -0.13 -16.69 17.96
C LEU A 175 0.68 -17.36 16.83
N GLN A 176 0.35 -17.00 15.60
CA GLN A 176 1.06 -17.48 14.41
C GLN A 176 2.51 -16.98 14.40
N GLY A 177 3.45 -17.90 14.13
CA GLY A 177 4.86 -17.59 13.93
C GLY A 177 5.15 -17.27 12.47
N ASN A 178 5.13 -16.00 12.09
CA ASN A 178 5.52 -15.50 10.77
C ASN A 178 6.63 -14.44 10.89
N GLU A 179 7.08 -13.89 9.77
CA GLU A 179 8.17 -12.90 9.76
C GLU A 179 7.80 -11.65 10.55
N ASP A 180 6.56 -11.15 10.40
CA ASP A 180 6.09 -9.95 11.08
C ASP A 180 5.98 -10.17 12.58
N THR A 181 5.38 -11.28 13.03
CA THR A 181 5.24 -11.58 14.46
C THR A 181 6.61 -11.78 15.12
N LEU A 182 7.57 -12.41 14.41
CA LEU A 182 8.93 -12.57 14.90
C LEU A 182 9.70 -11.26 14.99
N ARG A 183 9.42 -10.32 14.07
CA ARG A 183 10.02 -8.99 14.04
C ARG A 183 9.42 -8.07 15.11
N LEU A 184 8.10 -8.11 15.28
CA LEU A 184 7.37 -7.23 16.19
C LEU A 184 7.42 -7.70 17.64
N CYS A 185 7.31 -9.01 17.90
CA CYS A 185 7.31 -9.58 19.25
C CYS A 185 8.75 -9.79 19.78
N GLN A 186 9.43 -8.68 20.04
CA GLN A 186 10.77 -8.71 20.62
C GLN A 186 10.70 -8.61 22.16
N THR A 187 11.71 -9.14 22.84
CA THR A 187 11.84 -9.02 24.30
C THR A 187 11.77 -7.55 24.72
N ASN A 188 11.05 -7.28 25.79
CA ASN A 188 10.71 -5.96 26.31
C ASN A 188 9.65 -5.17 25.52
N THR A 189 9.12 -5.67 24.41
CA THR A 189 7.95 -5.07 23.76
C THR A 189 6.75 -5.13 24.71
N ARG A 190 5.98 -4.03 24.77
CA ARG A 190 4.78 -3.92 25.56
C ARG A 190 3.54 -4.10 24.71
N PHE A 191 2.52 -4.73 25.31
CA PHE A 191 1.23 -4.97 24.69
C PHE A 191 0.12 -4.66 25.69
N MET A 192 -1.05 -4.29 25.20
CA MET A 192 -2.25 -4.17 26.02
C MET A 192 -3.10 -5.43 25.88
N LEU A 193 -3.46 -6.04 26.99
CA LEU A 193 -4.38 -7.18 27.06
C LEU A 193 -5.47 -6.86 28.08
N ASP A 194 -6.74 -6.86 27.64
CA ASP A 194 -7.90 -6.56 28.48
C ASP A 194 -7.75 -5.25 29.31
N GLY A 195 -7.19 -4.20 28.66
CA GLY A 195 -6.97 -2.89 29.28
C GLY A 195 -5.80 -2.81 30.26
N ARG A 196 -4.97 -3.83 30.33
CA ARG A 196 -3.78 -3.89 31.19
C ARG A 196 -2.52 -4.03 30.36
N PRO A 197 -1.43 -3.32 30.67
CA PRO A 197 -0.17 -3.44 29.99
C PRO A 197 0.59 -4.71 30.42
N PHE A 198 1.11 -5.43 29.47
CA PHE A 198 1.98 -6.60 29.66
C PHE A 198 3.27 -6.38 28.88
N LYS A 199 4.37 -6.81 29.45
CA LYS A 199 5.69 -6.74 28.84
C LYS A 199 6.16 -8.14 28.48
N LEU A 200 6.65 -8.30 27.26
CA LEU A 200 7.20 -9.56 26.78
C LEU A 200 8.54 -9.84 27.45
N TRP A 201 8.60 -10.93 28.20
CA TRP A 201 9.82 -11.41 28.86
C TRP A 201 10.63 -12.32 27.94
N GLY A 202 9.94 -13.24 27.27
CA GLY A 202 10.55 -14.19 26.37
C GLY A 202 9.51 -14.89 25.49
N TYR A 203 9.98 -15.73 24.58
CA TYR A 203 9.09 -16.51 23.75
C TYR A 203 9.69 -17.88 23.40
N GLN A 204 8.80 -18.84 23.17
CA GLN A 204 9.13 -20.15 22.63
C GLN A 204 8.57 -20.28 21.22
N LYS A 205 9.33 -20.96 20.34
CA LYS A 205 8.91 -21.25 18.98
C LYS A 205 8.59 -22.72 18.83
N SER A 206 7.40 -23.05 18.35
CA SER A 206 7.09 -24.38 17.86
C SER A 206 7.38 -24.43 16.37
N VAL A 207 8.31 -25.29 15.98
CA VAL A 207 8.74 -25.46 14.59
C VAL A 207 8.03 -26.68 14.00
N HIS A 208 7.37 -26.49 12.86
CA HIS A 208 6.61 -27.56 12.19
C HIS A 208 7.53 -28.69 11.70
N THR A 209 8.69 -28.35 11.11
CA THR A 209 9.71 -29.33 10.71
C THR A 209 11.11 -28.83 11.01
N ALA A 210 11.98 -29.73 11.45
CA ALA A 210 13.39 -29.41 11.69
C ALA A 210 14.13 -28.90 10.44
N GLN A 211 13.67 -29.28 9.25
CA GLN A 211 14.29 -28.91 7.97
C GLN A 211 14.02 -27.48 7.54
N LYS A 212 12.83 -26.94 7.83
CA LYS A 212 12.44 -25.60 7.35
C LYS A 212 12.77 -24.47 8.31
N LYS A 213 13.06 -24.74 9.58
CA LYS A 213 13.33 -23.75 10.64
C LYS A 213 12.32 -22.61 10.75
N ILE A 214 11.12 -22.79 10.17
CA ILE A 214 10.05 -21.78 10.20
C ILE A 214 9.23 -22.05 11.46
N ALA A 215 9.18 -21.08 12.34
CA ALA A 215 8.27 -21.11 13.47
C ALA A 215 6.83 -21.00 12.94
N THR A 216 5.95 -21.89 13.38
CA THR A 216 4.54 -21.89 12.97
C THR A 216 3.62 -21.43 14.09
N LEU A 217 4.01 -21.71 15.34
CA LEU A 217 3.41 -21.13 16.55
C LEU A 217 4.48 -20.47 17.40
N ILE A 218 4.12 -19.35 18.01
CA ILE A 218 4.92 -18.67 19.03
C ILE A 218 4.11 -18.62 20.31
N TYR A 219 4.76 -18.93 21.41
CA TYR A 219 4.24 -18.77 22.77
C TYR A 219 4.99 -17.62 23.41
N LEU A 220 4.31 -16.52 23.64
CA LEU A 220 4.86 -15.33 24.28
C LEU A 220 4.64 -15.43 25.79
N ASP A 221 5.70 -15.27 26.53
CA ASP A 221 5.70 -15.24 27.99
C ASP A 221 5.70 -13.78 28.45
N MET A 222 4.58 -13.31 29.02
CA MET A 222 4.35 -11.92 29.31
C MET A 222 4.02 -11.69 30.79
N TYR A 223 4.58 -10.62 31.33
CA TYR A 223 4.31 -10.18 32.70
C TYR A 223 3.65 -8.81 32.72
N LEU A 224 2.78 -8.61 33.72
CA LEU A 224 2.13 -7.32 33.94
C LEU A 224 3.19 -6.23 34.14
N ASP A 225 2.98 -5.12 33.46
CA ASP A 225 3.86 -3.95 33.50
C ASP A 225 3.12 -2.72 34.08
N GLU A 226 3.85 -1.63 34.29
CA GLU A 226 3.27 -0.36 34.72
C GLU A 226 2.53 0.32 33.58
N ILE A 227 1.53 1.11 33.93
CA ILE A 227 0.75 1.89 32.97
C ILE A 227 1.52 3.16 32.64
N HIS A 228 1.73 3.41 31.35
CA HIS A 228 2.31 4.66 30.85
C HIS A 228 1.23 5.65 30.44
N ALA A 229 1.59 6.93 30.36
CA ALA A 229 0.66 7.98 29.93
C ALA A 229 0.25 7.83 28.46
N GLU A 230 1.10 7.23 27.64
CA GLU A 230 0.94 6.99 26.21
C GLU A 230 0.11 5.73 25.92
N ASP A 231 -0.27 4.94 26.93
CA ASP A 231 -1.05 3.72 26.76
C ASP A 231 -2.51 4.04 26.40
N ASP A 232 -2.94 3.59 25.24
CA ASP A 232 -4.32 3.67 24.77
C ASP A 232 -5.11 2.41 25.16
N ARG A 233 -5.81 2.51 26.29
CA ARG A 233 -6.60 1.41 26.83
C ARG A 233 -7.84 1.07 26.00
N VAL A 234 -8.38 2.05 25.29
CA VAL A 234 -9.60 1.87 24.49
C VAL A 234 -9.28 1.05 23.26
N ASN A 235 -8.21 1.40 22.55
CA ASN A 235 -7.76 0.72 21.36
C ASN A 235 -6.79 -0.44 21.65
N GLN A 236 -6.49 -0.70 22.91
CA GLN A 236 -5.58 -1.76 23.36
C GLN A 236 -4.18 -1.62 22.75
N ILE A 237 -3.62 -0.41 22.74
CA ILE A 237 -2.29 -0.12 22.19
C ILE A 237 -1.38 0.36 23.31
N ALA A 238 -0.28 -0.35 23.56
CA ALA A 238 0.77 0.12 24.47
C ALA A 238 1.66 1.15 23.75
N ASP A 239 2.15 2.15 24.50
CA ASP A 239 3.07 3.18 24.02
C ASP A 239 2.60 3.86 22.71
N ASN A 240 1.30 4.18 22.63
CA ASN A 240 0.70 4.82 21.46
C ASN A 240 1.33 6.21 21.20
N GLY A 241 1.63 6.50 19.91
CA GLY A 241 2.24 7.79 19.51
C GLY A 241 3.77 7.82 19.58
N THR A 242 4.43 6.73 19.98
CA THR A 242 5.91 6.66 20.00
C THR A 242 6.51 6.80 18.59
N PHE A 243 5.79 6.42 17.53
CA PHE A 243 6.23 6.45 16.14
C PHE A 243 5.34 7.34 15.27
N ASP A 244 5.49 8.69 15.40
CA ASP A 244 4.75 9.67 14.56
C ASP A 244 5.49 9.86 13.23
N TYR A 245 5.07 9.07 12.21
CA TYR A 245 5.57 9.19 10.84
C TYR A 245 4.81 10.24 10.04
N LYS A 246 5.53 11.02 9.25
CA LYS A 246 4.98 11.98 8.28
C LYS A 246 5.77 11.95 6.99
N VAL A 247 5.07 12.01 5.87
CA VAL A 247 5.68 12.22 4.55
C VAL A 247 5.50 13.67 4.14
N LYS A 248 6.51 14.26 3.55
CA LYS A 248 6.47 15.61 2.97
C LYS A 248 6.99 15.58 1.53
N LEU A 249 6.40 16.41 0.69
CA LEU A 249 6.90 16.74 -0.64
C LEU A 249 7.35 18.20 -0.65
N ASN A 250 8.31 18.54 -1.51
CA ASN A 250 8.75 19.92 -1.69
C ASN A 250 7.64 20.82 -2.29
N MET A 251 6.64 20.22 -2.95
CA MET A 251 5.50 20.94 -3.52
C MET A 251 4.17 20.24 -3.26
N LYS A 252 3.12 21.03 -3.12
CA LYS A 252 1.73 20.56 -2.94
C LYS A 252 0.88 20.63 -4.21
N THR A 253 1.30 21.49 -5.15
CA THR A 253 0.62 21.69 -6.43
C THR A 253 1.64 21.89 -7.53
N PHE A 254 1.35 21.37 -8.71
CA PHE A 254 2.14 21.61 -9.91
C PHE A 254 1.21 21.83 -11.10
N ALA A 255 1.46 22.88 -11.87
CA ALA A 255 0.76 23.16 -13.10
C ALA A 255 1.75 23.28 -14.25
N GLY A 256 1.44 22.63 -15.37
CA GLY A 256 2.33 22.64 -16.54
C GLY A 256 1.64 22.14 -17.79
N THR A 257 2.40 22.10 -18.87
CA THR A 257 1.98 21.55 -20.15
C THR A 257 2.54 20.14 -20.32
N GLN A 258 2.04 19.39 -21.30
CA GLN A 258 2.60 18.08 -21.65
C GLN A 258 4.12 18.15 -21.82
N GLY A 259 4.85 17.21 -21.22
CA GLY A 259 6.32 17.13 -21.22
C GLY A 259 6.99 17.99 -20.13
N ALA A 260 6.25 18.82 -19.39
CA ALA A 260 6.81 19.56 -18.26
C ALA A 260 7.25 18.60 -17.14
N LYS A 261 8.35 18.95 -16.45
CA LYS A 261 8.95 18.17 -15.37
C LYS A 261 8.97 18.93 -14.07
N ALA A 262 8.83 18.21 -12.97
CA ALA A 262 8.96 18.74 -11.63
C ALA A 262 9.66 17.72 -10.72
N GLN A 263 10.50 18.21 -9.82
CA GLN A 263 11.16 17.38 -8.82
C GLN A 263 10.30 17.33 -7.54
N LEU A 264 9.99 16.13 -7.05
CA LEU A 264 9.08 15.95 -5.91
C LEU A 264 9.78 15.87 -4.55
N ASP A 265 11.04 15.45 -4.49
CA ASP A 265 11.92 15.37 -3.32
C ASP A 265 11.18 14.90 -2.04
N PRO A 266 10.75 13.65 -1.99
CA PRO A 266 10.02 13.12 -0.84
C PRO A 266 10.94 13.03 0.39
N VAL A 267 10.42 13.46 1.54
CA VAL A 267 11.09 13.36 2.84
C VAL A 267 10.19 12.67 3.83
N VAL A 268 10.70 11.62 4.48
CA VAL A 268 10.01 10.91 5.57
C VAL A 268 10.54 11.42 6.90
N LEU A 269 9.62 11.79 7.79
CA LEU A 269 9.93 12.26 9.14
C LEU A 269 9.41 11.25 10.16
N LEU A 270 10.20 10.94 11.18
CA LEU A 270 9.80 10.23 12.40
C LEU A 270 9.99 11.17 13.58
N ASN A 271 8.92 11.46 14.30
CA ASN A 271 8.92 12.38 15.43
C ASN A 271 9.58 13.74 15.09
N GLY A 272 9.39 14.18 13.83
CA GLY A 272 9.95 15.45 13.33
C GLY A 272 11.39 15.38 12.81
N ALA A 273 12.12 14.30 13.02
CA ALA A 273 13.46 14.07 12.47
C ALA A 273 13.39 13.32 11.12
N GLU A 274 14.24 13.69 10.18
CA GLU A 274 14.33 13.03 8.88
C GLU A 274 14.93 11.62 9.02
N VAL A 275 14.27 10.66 8.37
CA VAL A 275 14.67 9.25 8.36
C VAL A 275 14.58 8.66 6.96
N SER A 276 15.49 7.75 6.64
CA SER A 276 15.42 7.00 5.37
C SER A 276 14.45 5.84 5.53
N ARG A 277 13.37 5.85 4.74
CA ARG A 277 12.36 4.79 4.66
C ARG A 277 11.89 4.63 3.23
N ASP A 278 11.46 3.43 2.89
CA ASP A 278 10.89 3.14 1.58
C ASP A 278 9.54 3.84 1.41
N ILE A 279 9.30 4.34 0.21
CA ILE A 279 8.05 4.99 -0.20
C ILE A 279 7.49 4.32 -1.44
N GLU A 280 6.20 4.50 -1.64
CA GLU A 280 5.47 4.04 -2.82
C GLU A 280 4.72 5.21 -3.44
N TRP A 281 4.62 5.21 -4.78
CA TRP A 281 3.92 6.24 -5.51
C TRP A 281 2.57 5.71 -6.00
N VAL A 282 1.52 6.46 -5.74
CA VAL A 282 0.17 6.20 -6.23
C VAL A 282 -0.24 7.35 -7.12
N TYR A 283 -0.39 7.09 -8.42
CA TYR A 283 -0.73 8.09 -9.44
C TYR A 283 -1.36 7.43 -10.67
N ASP A 284 -1.97 8.23 -11.53
CA ASP A 284 -2.48 7.76 -12.82
C ASP A 284 -1.35 7.74 -13.87
N PRO A 285 -0.90 6.56 -14.32
CA PRO A 285 0.21 6.45 -15.26
C PRO A 285 -0.12 6.99 -16.68
N SER A 286 -1.40 7.20 -17.00
CA SER A 286 -1.80 7.83 -18.27
C SER A 286 -1.60 9.34 -18.26
N MET A 287 -1.52 9.95 -17.09
CA MET A 287 -1.40 11.39 -16.92
C MET A 287 0.00 11.83 -16.51
N VAL A 288 0.69 11.04 -15.71
CA VAL A 288 1.99 11.38 -15.10
C VAL A 288 2.91 10.18 -15.14
N ALA A 289 4.23 10.39 -15.29
CA ALA A 289 5.27 9.40 -15.02
C ALA A 289 6.22 9.93 -13.96
N ILE A 290 6.68 9.05 -13.06
CA ILE A 290 7.68 9.37 -12.04
C ILE A 290 8.86 8.43 -12.23
N ASP A 291 10.06 8.99 -12.34
CA ASP A 291 11.29 8.21 -12.48
C ASP A 291 11.95 7.86 -11.13
N GLU A 292 13.02 7.07 -11.17
CA GLU A 292 13.76 6.63 -9.98
C GLU A 292 14.40 7.79 -9.19
N ASN A 293 14.55 8.96 -9.80
CA ASN A 293 15.08 10.16 -9.16
C ASN A 293 13.95 11.07 -8.62
N TYR A 294 12.71 10.57 -8.55
CA TYR A 294 11.53 11.31 -8.10
C TYR A 294 11.19 12.52 -8.98
N SER A 295 11.64 12.52 -10.23
CA SER A 295 11.24 13.54 -11.21
C SER A 295 9.94 13.13 -11.88
N MET A 296 8.92 13.95 -11.69
CA MET A 296 7.59 13.80 -12.27
C MET A 296 7.57 14.43 -13.66
N THR A 297 7.06 13.72 -14.68
CA THR A 297 6.85 14.20 -16.05
C THR A 297 5.38 14.14 -16.42
N LEU A 298 4.82 15.21 -16.97
CA LEU A 298 3.42 15.26 -17.44
C LEU A 298 3.29 14.54 -18.80
N ILE A 299 2.41 13.54 -18.89
CA ILE A 299 2.22 12.71 -20.10
C ILE A 299 1.00 13.19 -20.89
N SER A 300 -0.10 13.47 -20.22
CA SER A 300 -1.35 13.90 -20.87
C SER A 300 -1.23 15.32 -21.43
N ALA A 301 -2.04 15.63 -22.46
CA ALA A 301 -2.11 16.97 -23.02
C ALA A 301 -2.94 17.93 -22.14
N ILE A 302 -3.97 17.43 -21.46
CA ILE A 302 -4.87 18.22 -20.60
C ILE A 302 -5.46 17.33 -19.51
N GLY A 303 -5.74 17.88 -18.34
CA GLY A 303 -6.44 17.18 -17.24
C GLY A 303 -5.95 17.59 -15.87
N GLU A 304 -6.57 16.97 -14.87
CA GLU A 304 -6.18 17.11 -13.47
C GLU A 304 -6.01 15.73 -12.83
N THR A 305 -5.00 15.57 -12.02
CA THR A 305 -4.73 14.32 -11.28
C THR A 305 -4.08 14.64 -9.94
N GLU A 306 -4.01 13.63 -9.09
CA GLU A 306 -3.32 13.70 -7.80
C GLU A 306 -2.22 12.65 -7.75
N VAL A 307 -1.04 13.06 -7.37
CA VAL A 307 0.10 12.19 -7.10
C VAL A 307 0.25 12.07 -5.60
N ARG A 308 0.29 10.84 -5.09
CA ARG A 308 0.49 10.54 -3.66
C ARG A 308 1.81 9.83 -3.46
N CYS A 309 2.59 10.31 -2.53
CA CYS A 309 3.76 9.64 -1.98
C CYS A 309 3.35 9.00 -0.65
N VAL A 310 3.36 7.70 -0.58
CA VAL A 310 2.86 6.91 0.56
C VAL A 310 4.04 6.23 1.24
N LEU A 311 4.06 6.18 2.56
CA LEU A 311 5.04 5.41 3.31
C LEU A 311 4.77 3.90 3.09
N LYS A 312 5.77 3.16 2.63
CA LYS A 312 5.61 1.73 2.37
C LYS A 312 5.16 0.96 3.61
N GLY A 313 4.06 0.22 3.45
CA GLY A 313 3.45 -0.55 4.54
C GLY A 313 2.56 0.28 5.49
N ASN A 314 2.38 1.60 5.25
CA ASN A 314 1.42 2.42 5.99
C ASN A 314 0.71 3.42 5.06
N PRO A 315 -0.42 3.02 4.45
CA PRO A 315 -1.14 3.86 3.49
C PRO A 315 -1.77 5.12 4.09
N ASP A 316 -1.88 5.20 5.41
CA ASP A 316 -2.44 6.37 6.11
C ASP A 316 -1.43 7.52 6.25
N VAL A 317 -0.14 7.21 6.08
CA VAL A 317 0.95 8.19 6.10
C VAL A 317 1.37 8.54 4.68
N TYR A 318 0.88 9.66 4.18
CA TYR A 318 1.14 10.10 2.80
C TYR A 318 1.23 11.62 2.67
N ALA A 319 1.81 12.05 1.55
CA ALA A 319 1.76 13.43 1.08
C ALA A 319 1.22 13.47 -0.34
N THR A 320 0.54 14.56 -0.69
CA THR A 320 -0.09 14.72 -2.00
C THR A 320 0.43 15.92 -2.76
N CYS A 321 0.52 15.78 -4.09
CA CYS A 321 0.73 16.86 -5.02
C CYS A 321 -0.43 16.86 -6.04
N LYS A 322 -1.19 17.96 -6.10
CA LYS A 322 -2.23 18.16 -7.11
C LYS A 322 -1.56 18.63 -8.39
N VAL A 323 -1.88 17.96 -9.49
CA VAL A 323 -1.29 18.22 -10.80
C VAL A 323 -2.38 18.71 -11.75
N THR A 324 -2.16 19.88 -12.36
CA THR A 324 -3.03 20.44 -13.39
C THR A 324 -2.24 20.51 -14.69
N ILE A 325 -2.73 19.83 -15.73
CA ILE A 325 -2.13 19.82 -17.06
C ILE A 325 -2.99 20.69 -17.97
N GLY A 326 -2.42 21.80 -18.45
CA GLY A 326 -3.09 22.73 -19.34
C GLY A 326 -2.56 22.64 -20.76
N GLU A 327 -3.31 23.19 -21.71
CA GLU A 327 -2.82 23.35 -23.07
C GLU A 327 -1.62 24.31 -23.06
N ALA A 328 -0.62 24.03 -23.90
CA ALA A 328 0.47 24.94 -24.13
C ALA A 328 -0.10 26.23 -24.72
N GLN A 329 -0.06 27.32 -23.98
CA GLN A 329 -0.43 28.61 -24.55
C GLN A 329 0.56 28.92 -25.67
N GLU A 330 0.05 29.00 -26.89
CA GLU A 330 0.86 29.45 -28.02
C GLU A 330 1.28 30.89 -27.78
N LYS A 331 2.56 31.09 -27.47
CA LYS A 331 3.14 32.42 -27.29
C LYS A 331 3.78 32.87 -28.59
N TRP A 332 3.06 33.74 -29.29
CA TRP A 332 3.56 34.41 -30.48
C TRP A 332 4.34 35.67 -30.11
N THR A 333 5.49 35.86 -30.76
CA THR A 333 6.28 37.09 -30.69
C THR A 333 6.78 37.43 -32.08
N VAL A 334 6.96 38.71 -32.36
CA VAL A 334 7.49 39.18 -33.64
C VAL A 334 8.77 39.97 -33.39
N ALA A 335 9.90 39.52 -33.90
CA ALA A 335 11.11 40.29 -33.91
C ALA A 335 11.11 41.28 -35.08
N MET A 336 11.55 42.47 -34.84
CA MET A 336 11.69 43.54 -35.82
C MET A 336 13.16 43.88 -36.01
N ASN A 337 13.67 43.79 -37.23
CA ASN A 337 15.08 44.07 -37.54
C ASN A 337 15.19 45.11 -38.68
N PRO A 338 15.85 46.28 -38.48
CA PRO A 338 16.35 46.77 -37.21
C PRO A 338 15.20 47.09 -36.22
N GLU A 339 15.43 46.88 -34.92
CA GLU A 339 14.56 47.34 -33.87
C GLU A 339 14.78 48.86 -33.66
N PHE A 340 13.69 49.63 -33.63
CA PHE A 340 13.76 51.06 -33.39
C PHE A 340 12.56 51.53 -32.53
N THR A 341 12.84 52.52 -31.68
CA THR A 341 11.81 53.14 -30.82
C THR A 341 11.55 54.59 -31.20
N ALA A 342 12.32 55.13 -32.14
CA ALA A 342 12.17 56.49 -32.67
C ALA A 342 12.64 56.52 -34.12
N ILE A 343 11.98 57.39 -34.93
CA ILE A 343 12.35 57.69 -36.30
C ILE A 343 12.33 59.23 -36.46
N ARG A 344 13.24 59.78 -37.30
CA ARG A 344 13.19 61.22 -37.59
C ARG A 344 12.14 61.55 -38.63
N GLN A 345 11.65 62.77 -38.58
CA GLN A 345 10.75 63.24 -39.61
C GLN A 345 11.43 63.20 -40.97
N TYR A 346 10.76 62.63 -41.98
CA TYR A 346 11.24 62.39 -43.36
C TYR A 346 12.34 61.33 -43.48
N GLU A 347 12.72 60.67 -42.43
CA GLU A 347 13.59 59.51 -42.46
C GLU A 347 12.79 58.26 -42.79
N SER A 348 13.40 57.32 -43.53
CA SER A 348 12.80 56.02 -43.83
C SER A 348 13.71 54.89 -43.31
N ILE A 349 13.11 53.90 -42.66
CA ILE A 349 13.78 52.68 -42.18
C ILE A 349 13.14 51.48 -42.83
N ASP A 350 13.93 50.61 -43.46
CA ASP A 350 13.47 49.36 -44.00
C ASP A 350 13.57 48.28 -42.89
N VAL A 351 12.45 47.62 -42.59
CA VAL A 351 12.27 46.73 -41.46
C VAL A 351 11.87 45.34 -41.95
N THR A 352 12.52 44.32 -41.37
CA THR A 352 12.11 42.90 -41.58
C THR A 352 11.48 42.36 -40.29
N LEU A 353 10.30 41.74 -40.45
CA LEU A 353 9.57 41.10 -39.37
C LEU A 353 9.81 39.59 -39.38
N THR A 354 10.20 39.03 -38.25
CA THR A 354 10.40 37.58 -38.09
C THR A 354 9.45 37.10 -36.98
N PRO A 355 8.42 36.32 -37.31
CA PRO A 355 7.52 35.73 -36.31
C PRO A 355 8.12 34.50 -35.63
N TYR A 356 7.90 34.34 -34.35
CA TYR A 356 8.28 33.22 -33.54
C TYR A 356 7.08 32.65 -32.79
N LEU A 357 6.94 31.33 -32.81
CA LEU A 357 6.01 30.58 -31.98
C LEU A 357 6.83 29.83 -30.91
N ASN A 358 6.62 30.16 -29.65
CA ASN A 358 7.38 29.57 -28.52
C ASN A 358 8.90 29.61 -28.71
N GLY A 359 9.41 30.73 -29.31
CA GLY A 359 10.84 30.95 -29.56
C GLY A 359 11.38 30.29 -30.85
N VAL A 360 10.57 29.58 -31.61
CA VAL A 360 10.96 28.98 -32.90
C VAL A 360 10.46 29.85 -34.06
N GLU A 361 11.37 30.19 -34.97
CA GLU A 361 11.06 30.99 -36.16
C GLU A 361 10.01 30.30 -37.04
N GLN A 362 9.03 31.08 -37.48
CA GLN A 362 7.93 30.61 -38.32
C GLN A 362 7.89 31.34 -39.68
N SER A 363 7.45 30.64 -40.72
CA SER A 363 7.31 31.23 -42.05
C SER A 363 5.93 31.85 -42.27
N LEU A 364 5.43 32.63 -41.28
CA LEU A 364 4.15 33.27 -41.28
C LEU A 364 4.28 34.68 -41.86
N ALA A 365 3.28 35.15 -42.63
CA ALA A 365 3.19 36.54 -43.10
C ALA A 365 2.58 37.42 -42.00
N ILE A 366 3.27 38.49 -41.64
CA ILE A 366 2.83 39.48 -40.66
C ILE A 366 2.59 40.79 -41.37
N ASP A 367 1.41 41.36 -41.19
CA ASP A 367 1.08 42.70 -41.70
C ASP A 367 1.43 43.75 -40.66
N MET A 368 2.12 44.81 -41.08
CA MET A 368 2.46 45.98 -40.29
C MET A 368 1.52 47.09 -40.66
N LEU A 369 0.73 47.57 -39.69
CA LEU A 369 -0.31 48.58 -39.92
C LEU A 369 -0.13 49.73 -38.92
N THR A 370 -0.50 50.93 -39.38
CA THR A 370 -0.70 52.10 -38.51
C THR A 370 -1.99 52.80 -38.87
N TYR A 371 -2.59 53.41 -37.89
CA TYR A 371 -3.77 54.29 -38.05
C TYR A 371 -3.44 55.75 -37.73
N ASP A 372 -2.13 56.05 -37.57
CA ASP A 372 -1.63 57.36 -37.19
C ASP A 372 -0.97 58.04 -38.40
N ASP A 373 -1.29 59.30 -38.66
CA ASP A 373 -0.76 60.13 -39.75
C ASP A 373 0.71 60.49 -39.54
N ALA A 374 1.28 60.23 -38.37
CA ALA A 374 2.66 60.55 -38.04
C ALA A 374 3.72 59.73 -38.81
N ILE A 375 3.32 58.56 -39.29
CA ILE A 375 4.15 57.68 -40.13
C ILE A 375 3.36 57.14 -41.34
N SER A 376 4.10 56.72 -42.36
CA SER A 376 3.58 55.86 -43.42
C SER A 376 4.33 54.54 -43.43
N ILE A 377 3.58 53.46 -43.69
CA ILE A 377 4.11 52.12 -43.84
C ILE A 377 3.85 51.62 -45.24
N GLU A 378 4.93 51.28 -45.95
CA GLU A 378 4.88 50.72 -47.30
C GLU A 378 5.37 49.28 -47.27
N LYS A 379 4.59 48.32 -47.80
CA LYS A 379 5.01 46.93 -47.90
C LYS A 379 5.95 46.74 -49.08
N LEU A 380 7.18 46.30 -48.84
CA LEU A 380 8.19 46.08 -49.86
C LEU A 380 8.19 44.60 -50.34
N ASP A 381 8.01 43.64 -49.41
CA ASP A 381 8.02 42.22 -49.68
C ASP A 381 7.31 41.46 -48.54
N LYS A 382 7.29 40.12 -48.57
CA LYS A 382 6.80 39.31 -47.45
C LYS A 382 7.61 39.68 -46.19
N ASN A 383 6.89 40.16 -45.17
CA ASN A 383 7.46 40.59 -43.90
C ASN A 383 8.51 41.70 -43.97
N LYS A 384 8.60 42.44 -45.11
CA LYS A 384 9.52 43.59 -45.25
C LYS A 384 8.69 44.84 -45.50
N TYR A 385 8.99 45.90 -44.73
CA TYR A 385 8.25 47.15 -44.71
C TYR A 385 9.19 48.32 -44.67
N ARG A 386 8.80 49.40 -45.33
CA ARG A 386 9.43 50.72 -45.21
C ARG A 386 8.56 51.60 -44.32
N VAL A 387 9.13 52.06 -43.21
CA VAL A 387 8.50 52.99 -42.30
C VAL A 387 9.10 54.36 -42.49
N THR A 388 8.26 55.37 -42.78
CA THR A 388 8.74 56.76 -43.01
C THR A 388 8.04 57.68 -42.00
N GLY A 389 8.81 58.48 -41.26
CA GLY A 389 8.34 59.51 -40.36
C GLY A 389 7.78 60.68 -41.16
N LYS A 390 6.53 61.08 -40.90
CA LYS A 390 5.85 62.20 -41.58
C LYS A 390 5.66 63.42 -40.71
N LYS A 391 5.18 63.21 -39.50
CA LYS A 391 4.82 64.29 -38.57
C LYS A 391 5.37 63.97 -37.19
N ILE A 392 5.89 64.96 -36.51
CA ILE A 392 6.40 64.81 -35.14
C ILE A 392 5.27 64.30 -34.23
N SER A 393 5.53 63.18 -33.54
CA SER A 393 4.58 62.57 -32.61
C SER A 393 5.35 61.96 -31.41
N PRO A 394 4.93 62.21 -30.18
CA PRO A 394 5.54 61.61 -29.00
C PRO A 394 5.28 60.12 -28.88
N MET A 395 4.22 59.63 -29.55
CA MET A 395 3.86 58.23 -29.50
C MET A 395 2.98 57.87 -30.71
N THR A 396 3.39 56.93 -31.52
CA THR A 396 2.69 56.40 -32.70
C THR A 396 2.58 54.89 -32.58
N LEU A 397 1.39 54.36 -32.78
CA LEU A 397 1.10 52.95 -32.69
C LEU A 397 1.39 52.23 -34.00
N ILE A 398 2.18 51.18 -33.94
CA ILE A 398 2.33 50.17 -34.98
C ILE A 398 1.71 48.87 -34.50
N SER A 399 0.75 48.32 -35.27
CA SER A 399 0.14 47.02 -35.02
C SER A 399 0.68 46.00 -35.98
N LEU A 400 1.21 44.92 -35.42
CA LEU A 400 1.69 43.72 -36.15
C LEU A 400 0.61 42.66 -36.08
N ARG A 401 0.05 42.25 -37.19
CA ARG A 401 -1.13 41.38 -37.26
C ARG A 401 -0.96 40.27 -38.29
N ASN A 402 -1.57 39.13 -37.97
CA ASN A 402 -1.89 38.10 -38.93
C ASN A 402 -3.37 37.71 -38.79
N ILE A 403 -3.97 37.14 -39.84
CA ILE A 403 -5.36 36.67 -39.82
C ILE A 403 -5.48 35.56 -38.77
N GLY A 404 -5.93 35.90 -37.56
CA GLY A 404 -6.38 34.99 -36.52
C GLY A 404 -5.41 34.63 -35.38
N THR A 405 -4.09 34.81 -35.51
CA THR A 405 -3.13 34.26 -34.55
C THR A 405 -2.17 35.21 -33.87
N VAL A 406 -1.73 36.29 -34.55
CA VAL A 406 -0.76 37.24 -34.00
C VAL A 406 -1.37 38.62 -33.90
N THR A 407 -1.27 39.24 -32.74
CA THR A 407 -1.52 40.66 -32.56
C THR A 407 -0.50 41.19 -31.54
N GLU A 408 0.44 42.02 -32.00
CA GLU A 408 1.42 42.70 -31.18
C GLU A 408 1.41 44.19 -31.49
N ASN A 409 1.34 45.04 -30.47
CA ASN A 409 1.36 46.48 -30.61
C ASN A 409 2.71 47.04 -30.16
N ARG A 410 3.33 47.91 -30.99
CA ARG A 410 4.53 48.60 -30.67
C ARG A 410 4.32 50.12 -30.75
N TYR A 411 5.04 50.84 -29.90
CA TYR A 411 4.95 52.31 -29.86
C TYR A 411 6.29 52.88 -30.23
N ILE A 412 6.30 53.80 -31.18
CA ILE A 412 7.50 54.53 -31.62
C ILE A 412 7.27 56.03 -31.50
N LYS A 413 8.32 56.81 -31.49
CA LYS A 413 8.31 58.29 -31.51
C LYS A 413 8.74 58.77 -32.88
N VAL A 414 8.12 59.83 -33.36
CA VAL A 414 8.62 60.56 -34.50
C VAL A 414 9.23 61.87 -33.97
N VAL A 415 10.57 62.02 -34.12
CA VAL A 415 11.33 63.15 -33.59
C VAL A 415 11.64 64.18 -34.70
N SER A 416 11.97 65.39 -34.28
CA SER A 416 12.35 66.44 -35.23
C SER A 416 13.63 66.08 -36.01
N MET A 417 13.75 66.54 -37.22
CA MET A 417 14.91 66.39 -38.08
C MET A 417 16.14 67.11 -37.51
N MET A 418 15.97 68.10 -36.63
CA MET A 418 17.04 68.95 -36.06
C MET A 418 17.33 68.66 -34.59
N GLY A 419 16.74 67.63 -33.94
CA GLY A 419 16.92 67.41 -32.51
C GLY A 419 17.31 66.02 -32.14
#